data_3765cb8481c8d70331386ea7be9903b9
#
_entry.id   3765cb8481c8d70331386ea7be9903b9
#
_cell.length_a   1.000
_cell.length_b   1.000
_cell.length_c   1.000
_cell.angle_alpha   90.00
_cell.angle_beta   90.00
_cell.angle_gamma   90.00
#
_symmetry.space_group_name_H-M   'P 1'
#
loop_
_entity.id
_entity.type
_entity.pdbx_description
1 polymer ?
#
loop_
_entity_poly.entity_id
_entity_poly.type
_entity_poly.pdbx_seq_one_letter_code
_entity_poly.pdbx_strand_id
1 'polypeptide(L)'
;MTGFPLNRRALIGAAGSTFLASLAARARVPGASRPNLILFFPDEMRADALACYGNPVTRTPAFDLLAKQGTRFANCHVQTPICAASRCSMLTGLPTSATGHRGFGYLLQPDEPNLFRTLRESGYDTYFFGKNDVLAPETFARSLTDWADPPAPGAAAGDHAPGARRGKVDGPTTMLLPATGDRRATSDYSILKRAIEVIERREQDRPFCLFLPVFQPHPPYHAPDGFQDMYKPGDLPPLIPPGTKGRPAYHQAIREKYRLTEVDDAVLRQVRATYYGQVSYTDWLLGELMEALERTGRDKDTALVVSSDHGDYAGDYGLVEKWHGGLETCLTHVPMIGRVPGGVAGKVATGMTELYDVLPTFLDLAGLSSTHTNFARSMMPQLRGGQGDPDRAAFTEAGMNVYEPQAFDSPSGGLYARKSELAAEQPALVGRAASVRTQRYTFVQRPQGLSELYDRQADPQELNNLIGQRSHARVQDALERRLLDWYINTTGVPADTRNSRDVPNFTAPLAPKADSAATTAILDK
;
A
#
# COMPACT_ATOMS: atom_id res chain seq x y z
N MET A 1 -73.85 -20.25 10.26
CA MET A 1 -74.15 -19.48 9.05
C MET A 1 -73.74 -18.04 9.33
N THR A 2 -73.13 -17.40 8.40
CA THR A 2 -72.60 -16.07 8.25
C THR A 2 -71.08 -15.96 8.58
N GLY A 3 -70.30 -16.13 7.48
CA GLY A 3 -68.87 -15.83 7.47
C GLY A 3 -68.62 -14.32 7.29
N PHE A 4 -67.62 -13.82 7.96
CA PHE A 4 -67.05 -12.49 7.70
C PHE A 4 -65.79 -12.63 6.83
N PRO A 5 -65.62 -11.88 5.76
CA PRO A 5 -64.39 -11.87 4.99
C PRO A 5 -63.37 -10.95 5.63
N LEU A 6 -62.21 -11.48 6.05
CA LEU A 6 -61.05 -10.75 6.45
C LEU A 6 -60.39 -10.09 5.22
N ASN A 7 -60.39 -8.78 5.23
CA ASN A 7 -59.85 -7.94 4.16
C ASN A 7 -58.33 -7.87 4.28
N ARG A 8 -57.59 -8.57 3.39
CA ARG A 8 -56.14 -8.70 3.32
C ARG A 8 -55.39 -7.44 2.85
N ARG A 9 -56.06 -6.30 2.76
CA ARG A 9 -55.46 -5.06 2.23
C ARG A 9 -55.08 -3.99 3.26
N ALA A 10 -55.20 -4.24 4.57
CA ALA A 10 -54.96 -3.25 5.59
C ALA A 10 -53.66 -3.45 6.42
N LEU A 11 -52.76 -4.36 6.03
CA LEU A 11 -51.52 -4.68 6.79
C LEU A 11 -50.20 -4.40 6.03
N ILE A 12 -50.24 -3.66 4.91
CA ILE A 12 -49.05 -3.27 4.14
C ILE A 12 -48.71 -1.76 4.25
N GLY A 13 -49.44 -1.04 5.10
CA GLY A 13 -49.30 0.43 5.18
C GLY A 13 -48.43 0.99 6.29
N ALA A 14 -47.82 0.19 7.18
CA ALA A 14 -47.15 0.73 8.37
C ALA A 14 -45.66 0.32 8.56
N ALA A 15 -45.07 -0.44 7.65
CA ALA A 15 -43.65 -0.86 7.73
C ALA A 15 -42.73 -0.20 6.68
N GLY A 16 -43.26 0.71 5.86
CA GLY A 16 -42.52 1.33 4.74
C GLY A 16 -41.92 2.71 5.01
N SER A 17 -42.09 3.29 6.20
CA SER A 17 -41.75 4.72 6.41
C SER A 17 -40.53 4.99 7.29
N THR A 18 -39.76 4.02 7.72
CA THR A 18 -38.61 4.23 8.59
C THR A 18 -37.26 3.81 7.98
N PHE A 19 -37.21 3.40 6.72
CA PHE A 19 -35.96 2.99 6.05
C PHE A 19 -35.43 4.02 5.02
N LEU A 20 -36.06 5.17 4.85
CA LEU A 20 -35.66 6.21 3.89
C LEU A 20 -34.99 7.44 4.54
N ALA A 21 -34.55 7.37 5.80
CA ALA A 21 -34.03 8.52 6.52
C ALA A 21 -32.52 8.47 6.83
N SER A 22 -31.69 7.67 6.13
CA SER A 22 -30.23 7.68 6.33
C SER A 22 -29.37 7.91 5.08
N LEU A 23 -29.98 8.25 3.97
CA LEU A 23 -29.30 8.93 2.85
C LEU A 23 -29.40 10.45 3.08
N ALA A 24 -29.06 10.92 4.29
CA ALA A 24 -28.75 12.32 4.47
C ALA A 24 -27.49 12.59 3.63
N ALA A 25 -27.66 13.14 2.44
CA ALA A 25 -26.64 13.90 1.76
C ALA A 25 -25.98 14.76 2.85
N ARG A 26 -24.71 14.49 3.19
CA ARG A 26 -23.95 15.34 4.13
C ARG A 26 -24.02 16.75 3.54
N ALA A 27 -24.88 17.58 4.10
CA ALA A 27 -25.07 18.95 3.69
C ALA A 27 -23.69 19.60 3.74
N ARG A 28 -23.22 20.03 2.59
CA ARG A 28 -22.05 20.88 2.44
C ARG A 28 -22.23 22.04 3.39
N VAL A 29 -21.29 22.25 4.32
CA VAL A 29 -21.19 23.51 5.05
C VAL A 29 -20.86 24.55 3.98
N PRO A 30 -21.78 25.47 3.66
CA PRO A 30 -21.51 26.48 2.66
C PRO A 30 -20.38 27.38 3.18
N GLY A 31 -19.25 27.46 2.45
CA GLY A 31 -18.11 28.32 2.79
C GLY A 31 -16.81 27.61 3.19
N ALA A 32 -16.78 26.32 3.46
CA ALA A 32 -15.52 25.63 3.68
C ALA A 32 -14.83 25.36 2.32
N SER A 33 -13.69 26.00 2.09
CA SER A 33 -12.86 25.73 0.91
C SER A 33 -12.41 24.25 0.96
N ARG A 34 -12.44 23.57 -0.19
CA ARG A 34 -11.91 22.21 -0.30
C ARG A 34 -10.41 22.24 -0.07
N PRO A 35 -9.85 21.36 0.77
CA PRO A 35 -8.41 21.34 1.02
C PRO A 35 -7.65 20.88 -0.22
N ASN A 36 -6.40 21.32 -0.33
CA ASN A 36 -5.43 20.66 -1.20
C ASN A 36 -5.11 19.27 -0.65
N LEU A 37 -4.77 18.34 -1.53
CA LEU A 37 -4.48 16.96 -1.19
C LEU A 37 -3.07 16.63 -1.71
N ILE A 38 -2.21 16.12 -0.83
CA ILE A 38 -0.89 15.64 -1.21
C ILE A 38 -0.74 14.19 -0.73
N LEU A 39 -0.35 13.31 -1.63
CA LEU A 39 0.11 11.96 -1.33
C LEU A 39 1.59 11.87 -1.66
N PHE A 40 2.45 11.90 -0.62
CA PHE A 40 3.87 11.61 -0.74
C PHE A 40 4.06 10.10 -0.62
N PHE A 41 4.63 9.47 -1.66
CA PHE A 41 4.52 8.02 -1.84
C PHE A 41 5.86 7.39 -2.25
N PRO A 42 6.76 7.14 -1.28
CA PRO A 42 7.98 6.38 -1.53
C PRO A 42 7.68 4.95 -2.00
N ASP A 43 8.52 4.45 -2.91
CA ASP A 43 8.44 3.10 -3.43
C ASP A 43 9.22 2.13 -2.52
N GLU A 44 8.61 1.01 -2.16
CA GLU A 44 9.26 -0.07 -1.42
C GLU A 44 9.69 0.28 0.02
N MET A 45 8.92 1.17 0.71
CA MET A 45 9.24 1.61 2.06
C MET A 45 8.52 0.80 3.13
N ARG A 46 9.28 0.14 3.99
CA ARG A 46 8.79 -0.57 5.18
C ARG A 46 8.37 0.41 6.26
N ALA A 47 7.29 0.09 6.98
CA ALA A 47 6.90 0.87 8.16
C ALA A 47 7.97 0.83 9.26
N ASP A 48 8.51 -0.35 9.56
CA ASP A 48 9.53 -0.56 10.61
C ASP A 48 10.91 0.02 10.27
N ALA A 49 11.09 0.60 9.09
CA ALA A 49 12.28 1.38 8.75
C ALA A 49 12.22 2.83 9.27
N LEU A 50 11.09 3.30 9.82
CA LEU A 50 10.92 4.64 10.33
C LEU A 50 11.05 4.71 11.85
N ALA A 51 11.68 5.78 12.40
CA ALA A 51 11.85 5.96 13.83
C ALA A 51 10.50 6.07 14.56
N CYS A 52 9.50 6.79 13.99
CA CYS A 52 8.15 6.87 14.56
C CYS A 52 7.39 5.53 14.56
N TYR A 53 7.85 4.50 13.85
CA TYR A 53 7.35 3.12 13.93
C TYR A 53 8.22 2.21 14.80
N GLY A 54 9.18 2.77 15.53
CA GLY A 54 9.97 2.07 16.52
C GLY A 54 11.35 1.63 16.06
N ASN A 55 11.82 2.05 14.88
CA ASN A 55 13.20 1.79 14.48
C ASN A 55 14.18 2.53 15.40
N PRO A 56 15.11 1.83 16.07
CA PRO A 56 15.99 2.46 17.04
C PRO A 56 17.19 3.19 16.41
N VAL A 57 17.43 3.00 15.11
CA VAL A 57 18.68 3.41 14.45
C VAL A 57 18.44 4.48 13.39
N THR A 58 17.35 4.36 12.62
CA THR A 58 17.09 5.26 11.49
C THR A 58 16.78 6.68 11.95
N ARG A 59 17.26 7.65 11.16
CA ARG A 59 17.04 9.08 11.38
C ARG A 59 16.02 9.58 10.37
N THR A 60 14.79 9.77 10.84
CA THR A 60 13.63 10.15 10.00
C THR A 60 12.85 11.29 10.64
N PRO A 61 13.50 12.47 10.89
CA PRO A 61 12.91 13.59 11.63
C PRO A 61 11.68 14.19 10.95
N ALA A 62 11.59 14.17 9.60
CA ALA A 62 10.43 14.71 8.89
C ALA A 62 9.20 13.80 9.04
N PHE A 63 9.35 12.47 8.92
CA PHE A 63 8.29 11.53 9.24
C PHE A 63 7.87 11.62 10.72
N ASP A 64 8.82 11.76 11.63
CA ASP A 64 8.56 11.91 13.07
C ASP A 64 7.78 13.20 13.36
N LEU A 65 8.13 14.29 12.68
CA LEU A 65 7.42 15.57 12.80
C LEU A 65 5.99 15.45 12.25
N LEU A 66 5.82 14.84 11.08
CA LEU A 66 4.51 14.62 10.50
C LEU A 66 3.62 13.74 11.41
N ALA A 67 4.18 12.70 12.02
CA ALA A 67 3.47 11.85 12.98
C ALA A 67 3.06 12.62 14.25
N LYS A 68 3.89 13.57 14.71
CA LYS A 68 3.55 14.47 15.83
C LYS A 68 2.48 15.49 15.46
N GLN A 69 2.45 15.94 14.22
CA GLN A 69 1.48 16.92 13.72
C GLN A 69 0.16 16.30 13.26
N GLY A 70 0.11 14.98 13.05
CA GLY A 70 -1.03 14.26 12.51
C GLY A 70 -1.37 12.97 13.24
N THR A 71 -1.96 12.04 12.52
CA THR A 71 -2.29 10.68 12.98
C THR A 71 -1.39 9.67 12.29
N ARG A 72 -0.71 8.81 13.06
CA ARG A 72 0.03 7.65 12.58
C ARG A 72 -0.82 6.40 12.73
N PHE A 73 -0.99 5.64 11.66
CA PHE A 73 -1.69 4.36 11.64
C PHE A 73 -0.68 3.23 11.87
N ALA A 74 -0.81 2.52 12.98
CA ALA A 74 0.19 1.55 13.41
C ALA A 74 0.22 0.27 12.56
N ASN A 75 -0.87 -0.08 11.89
CA ASN A 75 -1.04 -1.35 11.19
C ASN A 75 -1.68 -1.12 9.81
N CYS A 76 -0.96 -0.48 8.89
CA CYS A 76 -1.41 -0.32 7.51
C CYS A 76 -0.81 -1.42 6.64
N HIS A 77 -1.66 -2.20 5.96
CA HIS A 77 -1.24 -3.28 5.07
C HIS A 77 -1.72 -3.02 3.64
N VAL A 78 -0.88 -3.45 2.69
CA VAL A 78 -1.17 -3.30 1.26
C VAL A 78 -2.03 -4.46 0.74
N GLN A 79 -2.75 -4.24 -0.37
CA GLN A 79 -3.57 -5.27 -1.01
C GLN A 79 -2.74 -6.29 -1.76
N THR A 80 -1.55 -5.90 -2.18
CA THR A 80 -0.56 -6.79 -2.83
C THR A 80 0.83 -6.16 -2.74
N PRO A 81 1.91 -6.94 -2.52
CA PRO A 81 3.26 -6.40 -2.38
C PRO A 81 3.99 -6.25 -3.74
N ILE A 82 3.30 -5.69 -4.74
CA ILE A 82 3.84 -5.41 -6.08
C ILE A 82 3.44 -4.00 -6.49
N CYS A 83 4.40 -3.19 -6.93
CA CYS A 83 4.25 -1.76 -7.17
C CYS A 83 2.99 -1.40 -7.97
N ALA A 84 2.86 -1.89 -9.20
CA ALA A 84 1.75 -1.54 -10.08
C ALA A 84 0.40 -2.03 -9.52
N ALA A 85 0.32 -3.28 -9.11
CA ALA A 85 -0.92 -3.87 -8.60
C ALA A 85 -1.38 -3.21 -7.29
N SER A 86 -0.45 -2.89 -6.38
CA SER A 86 -0.74 -2.17 -5.13
C SER A 86 -1.29 -0.78 -5.41
N ARG A 87 -0.66 -0.04 -6.32
CA ARG A 87 -1.07 1.31 -6.72
C ARG A 87 -2.41 1.32 -7.44
N CYS A 88 -2.69 0.32 -8.29
CA CYS A 88 -4.00 0.14 -8.90
C CYS A 88 -5.09 -0.08 -7.83
N SER A 89 -4.83 -0.96 -6.85
CA SER A 89 -5.75 -1.18 -5.73
C SER A 89 -5.97 0.10 -4.92
N MET A 90 -4.91 0.85 -4.62
CA MET A 90 -4.99 2.12 -3.88
C MET A 90 -5.89 3.14 -4.58
N LEU A 91 -5.75 3.30 -5.90
CA LEU A 91 -6.50 4.30 -6.66
C LEU A 91 -7.93 3.90 -7.00
N THR A 92 -8.26 2.62 -6.93
CA THR A 92 -9.59 2.09 -7.22
C THR A 92 -10.39 1.68 -5.97
N GLY A 93 -9.71 1.43 -4.83
CA GLY A 93 -10.34 0.86 -3.64
C GLY A 93 -10.77 -0.61 -3.81
N LEU A 94 -10.18 -1.31 -4.78
CA LEU A 94 -10.54 -2.67 -5.16
C LEU A 94 -9.35 -3.63 -4.95
N PRO A 95 -9.58 -4.87 -4.49
CA PRO A 95 -8.54 -5.88 -4.42
C PRO A 95 -8.17 -6.39 -5.82
N THR A 96 -7.01 -6.99 -5.95
CA THR A 96 -6.50 -7.50 -7.24
C THR A 96 -7.39 -8.60 -7.84
N SER A 97 -8.06 -9.39 -7.00
CA SER A 97 -9.03 -10.42 -7.43
C SER A 97 -10.26 -9.82 -8.11
N ALA A 98 -10.63 -8.58 -7.81
CA ALA A 98 -11.77 -7.91 -8.43
C ALA A 98 -11.41 -7.21 -9.75
N THR A 99 -10.16 -6.73 -9.91
CA THR A 99 -9.73 -5.94 -11.05
C THR A 99 -8.90 -6.72 -12.07
N GLY A 100 -8.14 -7.72 -11.60
CA GLY A 100 -7.14 -8.43 -12.41
C GLY A 100 -5.78 -7.73 -12.50
N HIS A 101 -5.61 -6.54 -11.89
CA HIS A 101 -4.31 -5.86 -11.80
C HIS A 101 -3.43 -6.57 -10.77
N ARG A 102 -2.51 -7.42 -11.23
CA ARG A 102 -1.70 -8.29 -10.36
C ARG A 102 -0.20 -8.32 -10.67
N GLY A 103 0.20 -7.77 -11.80
CA GLY A 103 1.58 -7.75 -12.26
C GLY A 103 2.07 -6.34 -12.53
N PHE A 104 3.15 -6.22 -13.34
CA PHE A 104 3.74 -4.93 -13.68
C PHE A 104 3.20 -4.32 -14.97
N GLY A 105 2.63 -5.12 -15.85
CA GLY A 105 2.30 -4.71 -17.22
C GLY A 105 0.86 -4.24 -17.42
N TYR A 106 -0.05 -4.57 -16.51
CA TYR A 106 -1.46 -4.22 -16.64
C TYR A 106 -1.80 -3.03 -15.75
N LEU A 107 -1.73 -1.84 -16.32
CA LEU A 107 -2.02 -0.56 -15.66
C LEU A 107 -3.48 -0.14 -15.87
N LEU A 108 -3.97 0.79 -15.04
CA LEU A 108 -5.34 1.32 -15.13
C LEU A 108 -5.61 1.94 -16.49
N GLN A 109 -6.67 1.47 -17.14
CA GLN A 109 -7.10 1.87 -18.47
C GLN A 109 -8.02 3.10 -18.45
N PRO A 110 -8.22 3.80 -19.58
CA PRO A 110 -9.02 5.04 -19.64
C PRO A 110 -10.47 4.91 -19.22
N ASP A 111 -11.05 3.71 -19.31
CA ASP A 111 -12.42 3.42 -18.91
C ASP A 111 -12.54 2.96 -17.46
N GLU A 112 -11.44 2.68 -16.79
CA GLU A 112 -11.44 2.26 -15.38
C GLU A 112 -11.52 3.48 -14.44
N PRO A 113 -12.35 3.39 -13.38
CA PRO A 113 -12.45 4.46 -12.40
C PRO A 113 -11.16 4.57 -11.58
N ASN A 114 -10.76 5.80 -11.26
CA ASN A 114 -9.64 6.04 -10.36
C ASN A 114 -9.81 7.37 -9.61
N LEU A 115 -9.09 7.52 -8.50
CA LEU A 115 -9.14 8.68 -7.62
C LEU A 115 -8.88 9.99 -8.37
N PHE A 116 -7.82 10.03 -9.21
CA PHE A 116 -7.44 11.29 -9.89
C PHE A 116 -8.49 11.75 -10.88
N ARG A 117 -9.07 10.81 -11.64
CA ARG A 117 -10.17 11.12 -12.56
C ARG A 117 -11.36 11.70 -11.82
N THR A 118 -11.77 11.07 -10.71
CA THR A 118 -12.89 11.55 -9.89
C THR A 118 -12.63 12.96 -9.34
N LEU A 119 -11.42 13.22 -8.85
CA LEU A 119 -11.03 14.53 -8.34
C LEU A 119 -11.01 15.58 -9.47
N ARG A 120 -10.41 15.25 -10.62
CA ARG A 120 -10.32 16.17 -11.76
C ARG A 120 -11.69 16.55 -12.31
N GLU A 121 -12.56 15.57 -12.53
CA GLU A 121 -13.94 15.79 -12.99
C GLU A 121 -14.76 16.60 -11.97
N SER A 122 -14.34 16.60 -10.69
CA SER A 122 -14.96 17.38 -9.62
C SER A 122 -14.33 18.75 -9.37
N GLY A 123 -13.40 19.17 -10.21
CA GLY A 123 -12.83 20.52 -10.20
C GLY A 123 -11.52 20.69 -9.44
N TYR A 124 -10.81 19.61 -9.13
CA TYR A 124 -9.42 19.66 -8.68
C TYR A 124 -8.47 19.78 -9.88
N ASP A 125 -7.36 20.47 -9.68
CA ASP A 125 -6.20 20.26 -10.54
C ASP A 125 -5.41 19.06 -10.01
N THR A 126 -5.10 18.11 -10.88
CA THR A 126 -4.48 16.83 -10.51
C THR A 126 -3.08 16.73 -11.10
N TYR A 127 -2.08 16.58 -10.24
CA TYR A 127 -0.67 16.52 -10.60
C TYR A 127 -0.08 15.17 -10.22
N PHE A 128 0.67 14.58 -11.14
CA PHE A 128 1.38 13.33 -10.95
C PHE A 128 2.84 13.52 -11.35
N PHE A 129 3.73 13.62 -10.37
CA PHE A 129 5.16 13.79 -10.62
C PHE A 129 5.94 12.65 -9.99
N GLY A 130 6.51 11.76 -10.81
CA GLY A 130 7.33 10.66 -10.35
C GLY A 130 7.07 9.33 -11.08
N LYS A 131 7.39 8.24 -10.40
CA LYS A 131 7.33 6.88 -10.94
C LYS A 131 5.89 6.47 -11.27
N ASN A 132 5.60 6.33 -12.56
CA ASN A 132 4.29 5.87 -13.01
C ASN A 132 4.24 4.36 -13.19
N ASP A 133 3.79 3.68 -12.15
CA ASP A 133 3.48 2.24 -12.19
C ASP A 133 1.96 2.02 -11.98
N VAL A 134 1.09 2.92 -12.45
CA VAL A 134 -0.35 2.80 -12.14
C VAL A 134 -1.28 3.18 -13.29
N LEU A 135 -0.98 4.20 -14.06
CA LEU A 135 -1.84 4.70 -15.13
C LEU A 135 -1.27 4.31 -16.50
N ALA A 136 -2.06 3.67 -17.35
CA ALA A 136 -1.72 3.57 -18.76
C ALA A 136 -1.64 4.98 -19.38
N PRO A 137 -0.72 5.24 -20.34
CA PRO A 137 -0.54 6.57 -20.91
C PRO A 137 -1.83 7.20 -21.45
N GLU A 138 -2.72 6.39 -21.99
CA GLU A 138 -4.02 6.80 -22.53
C GLU A 138 -4.96 7.33 -21.43
N THR A 139 -4.69 7.01 -20.17
CA THR A 139 -5.48 7.44 -19.00
C THR A 139 -5.13 8.86 -18.57
N PHE A 140 -3.93 9.35 -18.89
CA PHE A 140 -3.40 10.62 -18.38
C PHE A 140 -4.32 11.80 -18.72
N ALA A 141 -4.70 11.96 -19.99
CA ALA A 141 -5.52 13.07 -20.42
C ALA A 141 -6.87 13.19 -19.71
N ARG A 142 -7.41 12.09 -19.19
CA ARG A 142 -8.68 12.07 -18.43
C ARG A 142 -8.50 12.25 -16.94
N SER A 143 -7.35 11.84 -16.41
CA SER A 143 -7.08 11.77 -14.97
C SER A 143 -6.21 12.89 -14.45
N LEU A 144 -5.33 13.48 -15.28
CA LEU A 144 -4.30 14.40 -14.85
C LEU A 144 -4.38 15.76 -15.56
N THR A 145 -4.11 16.82 -14.81
CA THR A 145 -3.93 18.18 -15.33
C THR A 145 -2.50 18.34 -15.87
N ASP A 146 -1.51 17.84 -15.13
CA ASP A 146 -0.10 17.83 -15.53
C ASP A 146 0.61 16.62 -14.92
N TRP A 147 1.64 16.13 -15.62
CA TRP A 147 2.45 15.00 -15.14
C TRP A 147 3.91 15.14 -15.57
N ALA A 148 4.78 14.51 -14.82
CA ALA A 148 6.18 14.36 -15.19
C ALA A 148 6.67 13.00 -14.73
N ASP A 149 7.10 12.20 -15.68
CA ASP A 149 7.94 11.07 -15.39
C ASP A 149 9.31 11.58 -14.90
N PRO A 150 10.01 10.82 -14.05
CA PRO A 150 11.38 11.13 -13.76
C PRO A 150 12.19 11.21 -15.06
N PRO A 151 13.21 12.09 -15.12
CA PRO A 151 14.05 12.19 -16.30
C PRO A 151 14.55 10.79 -16.69
N ALA A 152 14.57 10.53 -18.01
CA ALA A 152 15.04 9.26 -18.53
C ALA A 152 16.39 8.89 -17.90
N PRO A 153 16.62 7.60 -17.60
CA PRO A 153 17.87 7.16 -17.00
C PRO A 153 19.09 7.66 -17.79
N GLY A 154 19.96 8.42 -17.12
CA GLY A 154 21.12 9.06 -17.74
C GLY A 154 20.96 10.57 -18.01
N ALA A 155 19.77 11.16 -17.86
CA ALA A 155 19.55 12.61 -17.97
C ALA A 155 19.85 13.37 -16.65
N ALA A 156 19.66 12.71 -15.49
CA ALA A 156 20.23 13.14 -14.21
C ALA A 156 21.35 12.15 -13.85
N ALA A 157 22.57 12.64 -13.70
CA ALA A 157 23.69 11.81 -13.29
C ALA A 157 23.40 11.27 -11.89
N GLY A 158 23.09 10.00 -11.74
CA GLY A 158 23.04 9.38 -10.42
C GLY A 158 22.02 8.27 -10.19
N ASP A 159 20.77 8.40 -10.58
CA ASP A 159 19.72 7.49 -10.10
C ASP A 159 19.73 6.10 -10.73
N HIS A 160 20.42 5.97 -11.82
CA HIS A 160 20.57 4.70 -12.51
C HIS A 160 21.95 4.68 -13.16
N ALA A 161 22.95 4.18 -12.45
CA ALA A 161 24.27 4.00 -13.02
C ALA A 161 24.15 3.35 -14.41
N PRO A 162 24.76 3.94 -15.48
CA PRO A 162 24.57 3.47 -16.87
C PRO A 162 24.96 2.01 -17.12
N GLY A 163 25.70 1.39 -16.20
CA GLY A 163 26.13 -0.01 -16.25
C GLY A 163 25.16 -1.01 -15.59
N ALA A 164 24.30 -0.56 -14.65
CA ALA A 164 23.42 -1.47 -13.89
C ALA A 164 22.23 -2.00 -14.71
N ARG A 165 21.96 -1.45 -15.88
CA ARG A 165 20.73 -1.71 -16.65
C ARG A 165 20.82 -2.78 -17.70
N ARG A 166 21.99 -3.22 -18.10
CA ARG A 166 22.16 -4.14 -19.23
C ARG A 166 22.66 -5.52 -18.85
N GLY A 167 22.97 -5.77 -17.58
CA GLY A 167 23.43 -7.05 -17.07
C GLY A 167 22.36 -7.75 -16.23
N LYS A 168 22.41 -9.09 -16.20
CA LYS A 168 21.68 -9.87 -15.20
C LYS A 168 22.22 -9.49 -13.81
N VAL A 169 21.33 -9.19 -12.88
CA VAL A 169 21.73 -8.97 -11.48
C VAL A 169 21.93 -10.36 -10.84
N ASP A 170 23.18 -10.69 -10.50
CA ASP A 170 23.58 -12.02 -10.05
C ASP A 170 23.68 -12.17 -8.52
N GLY A 171 23.05 -11.28 -7.75
CA GLY A 171 23.03 -11.37 -6.31
C GLY A 171 23.08 -10.01 -5.61
N PRO A 172 23.13 -9.96 -4.27
CA PRO A 172 23.06 -8.72 -3.52
C PRO A 172 24.25 -7.80 -3.75
N THR A 173 25.42 -8.33 -4.08
CA THR A 173 26.61 -7.52 -4.41
C THR A 173 26.43 -6.68 -5.67
N THR A 174 25.61 -7.15 -6.61
CA THR A 174 25.28 -6.39 -7.83
C THR A 174 24.09 -5.46 -7.65
N MET A 175 23.32 -5.62 -6.57
CA MET A 175 22.26 -4.70 -6.15
C MET A 175 22.79 -3.52 -5.31
N LEU A 176 23.96 -3.66 -4.70
CA LEU A 176 24.64 -2.58 -3.98
C LEU A 176 25.44 -1.74 -4.98
N LEU A 177 25.10 -0.46 -5.09
CA LEU A 177 25.79 0.48 -5.98
C LEU A 177 26.49 1.56 -5.16
N PRO A 178 27.50 2.25 -5.74
CA PRO A 178 28.12 3.42 -5.15
C PRO A 178 27.10 4.56 -4.93
N ALA A 179 27.46 5.50 -4.05
CA ALA A 179 26.70 6.71 -3.85
C ALA A 179 26.45 7.48 -5.16
N THR A 180 25.29 8.14 -5.24
CA THR A 180 24.83 8.84 -6.46
C THR A 180 25.33 10.27 -6.58
N GLY A 181 26.16 10.75 -5.65
CA GLY A 181 26.65 12.13 -5.61
C GLY A 181 25.70 13.08 -4.90
N ASP A 182 25.58 14.31 -5.38
CA ASP A 182 24.77 15.35 -4.72
C ASP A 182 23.29 14.95 -4.62
N ARG A 183 22.75 15.01 -3.41
CA ARG A 183 21.35 14.73 -3.10
C ARG A 183 20.34 15.57 -3.90
N ARG A 184 20.74 16.73 -4.42
CA ARG A 184 19.92 17.61 -5.26
C ARG A 184 20.05 17.33 -6.75
N ALA A 185 20.95 16.43 -7.15
CA ALA A 185 21.11 16.01 -8.55
C ALA A 185 20.33 14.75 -8.90
N THR A 186 19.55 14.20 -7.96
CA THR A 186 18.76 12.97 -8.17
C THR A 186 17.47 13.24 -8.97
N SER A 187 16.92 12.20 -9.58
CA SER A 187 15.60 12.27 -10.23
C SER A 187 14.50 12.57 -9.23
N ASP A 188 14.54 11.97 -8.04
CA ASP A 188 13.56 12.21 -6.98
C ASP A 188 13.54 13.69 -6.54
N TYR A 189 14.72 14.32 -6.43
CA TYR A 189 14.75 15.75 -6.13
C TYR A 189 14.23 16.62 -7.28
N SER A 190 14.47 16.23 -8.54
CA SER A 190 13.93 16.96 -9.70
C SER A 190 12.40 16.90 -9.75
N ILE A 191 11.82 15.77 -9.39
CA ILE A 191 10.37 15.56 -9.25
C ILE A 191 9.83 16.41 -8.09
N LEU A 192 10.49 16.39 -6.94
CA LEU A 192 10.14 17.20 -5.78
C LEU A 192 10.13 18.70 -6.12
N LYS A 193 11.11 19.19 -6.88
CA LYS A 193 11.13 20.60 -7.33
C LYS A 193 9.87 20.96 -8.09
N ARG A 194 9.41 20.14 -9.03
CA ARG A 194 8.14 20.39 -9.74
C ARG A 194 6.95 20.42 -8.79
N ALA A 195 6.94 19.54 -7.79
CA ALA A 195 5.90 19.56 -6.76
C ALA A 195 5.92 20.86 -5.95
N ILE A 196 7.09 21.33 -5.57
CA ILE A 196 7.27 22.62 -4.87
C ILE A 196 6.81 23.80 -5.74
N GLU A 197 7.12 23.80 -7.04
CA GLU A 197 6.63 24.82 -7.99
C GLU A 197 5.10 24.89 -8.03
N VAL A 198 4.39 23.75 -7.96
CA VAL A 198 2.92 23.73 -7.85
C VAL A 198 2.46 24.36 -6.55
N ILE A 199 3.11 24.03 -5.43
CA ILE A 199 2.78 24.58 -4.10
C ILE A 199 3.00 26.10 -4.05
N GLU A 200 4.03 26.61 -4.72
CA GLU A 200 4.43 28.02 -4.72
C GLU A 200 3.58 28.89 -5.67
N ARG A 201 2.87 28.33 -6.64
CA ARG A 201 1.99 29.09 -7.52
C ARG A 201 0.91 29.81 -6.70
N ARG A 202 0.93 31.14 -6.72
CA ARG A 202 0.04 31.98 -5.90
C ARG A 202 -1.39 32.08 -6.45
N GLU A 203 -1.56 31.96 -7.76
CA GLU A 203 -2.82 32.11 -8.47
C GLU A 203 -3.46 30.74 -8.72
N GLN A 204 -4.02 30.15 -7.68
CA GLN A 204 -4.80 28.92 -7.81
C GLN A 204 -6.21 29.16 -7.26
N ASP A 205 -7.15 29.37 -8.15
CA ASP A 205 -8.59 29.45 -7.83
C ASP A 205 -9.20 28.06 -7.52
N ARG A 206 -8.45 26.99 -7.78
CA ARG A 206 -8.91 25.61 -7.65
C ARG A 206 -8.02 24.83 -6.69
N PRO A 207 -8.60 23.96 -5.87
CA PRO A 207 -7.80 23.07 -5.03
C PRO A 207 -7.03 22.06 -5.91
N PHE A 208 -5.88 21.61 -5.44
CA PHE A 208 -5.09 20.62 -6.17
C PHE A 208 -5.00 19.29 -5.42
N CYS A 209 -4.79 18.22 -6.20
CA CYS A 209 -4.32 16.92 -5.71
C CYS A 209 -2.96 16.65 -6.36
N LEU A 210 -1.93 16.51 -5.52
CA LEU A 210 -0.57 16.19 -5.93
C LEU A 210 -0.21 14.78 -5.47
N PHE A 211 0.08 13.90 -6.42
CA PHE A 211 0.68 12.60 -6.17
C PHE A 211 2.17 12.66 -6.50
N LEU A 212 2.99 12.34 -5.49
CA LEU A 212 4.45 12.42 -5.57
C LEU A 212 5.06 11.04 -5.27
N PRO A 213 5.03 10.10 -6.23
CA PRO A 213 5.65 8.79 -6.10
C PRO A 213 7.15 8.88 -6.38
N VAL A 214 7.96 8.93 -5.32
CA VAL A 214 9.41 8.93 -5.41
C VAL A 214 9.96 7.51 -5.50
N PHE A 215 11.15 7.34 -6.13
CA PHE A 215 11.76 6.03 -6.33
C PHE A 215 12.32 5.45 -5.04
N GLN A 216 13.01 6.26 -4.26
CA GLN A 216 13.65 5.81 -3.05
C GLN A 216 12.59 5.39 -2.01
N PRO A 217 12.85 4.29 -1.26
CA PRO A 217 14.06 3.47 -1.16
C PRO A 217 14.11 2.20 -2.05
N HIS A 218 13.39 2.13 -3.18
CA HIS A 218 13.43 1.00 -4.12
C HIS A 218 14.88 0.65 -4.57
N PRO A 219 15.25 -0.64 -4.67
CA PRO A 219 16.53 -1.06 -5.22
C PRO A 219 16.77 -0.60 -6.68
N PRO A 220 18.02 -0.46 -7.14
CA PRO A 220 19.26 -0.88 -6.47
C PRO A 220 19.53 -0.10 -5.20
N TYR A 221 20.21 -0.74 -4.23
CA TYR A 221 20.54 -0.11 -2.96
C TYR A 221 21.69 0.88 -3.14
N HIS A 222 21.36 2.14 -3.20
CA HIS A 222 22.28 3.26 -3.25
C HIS A 222 21.58 4.55 -2.83
N ALA A 223 22.30 5.42 -2.17
CA ALA A 223 21.79 6.70 -1.73
C ALA A 223 22.75 7.84 -2.13
N PRO A 224 22.33 9.09 -2.09
CA PRO A 224 23.22 10.23 -2.28
C PRO A 224 24.30 10.33 -1.20
N ASP A 225 25.33 11.13 -1.52
CA ASP A 225 26.41 11.46 -0.57
C ASP A 225 25.84 11.98 0.76
N GLY A 226 26.41 11.49 1.86
CA GLY A 226 25.95 11.79 3.21
C GLY A 226 24.83 10.87 3.71
N PHE A 227 24.15 10.13 2.83
CA PHE A 227 23.17 9.11 3.20
C PHE A 227 23.67 7.69 2.97
N GLN A 228 24.48 7.47 1.93
CA GLN A 228 25.01 6.14 1.55
C GLN A 228 25.67 5.41 2.71
N ASP A 229 26.53 6.11 3.46
CA ASP A 229 27.31 5.55 4.55
C ASP A 229 26.85 6.04 5.94
N MET A 230 25.59 6.51 6.04
CA MET A 230 25.04 7.05 7.28
C MET A 230 24.94 6.00 8.38
N TYR A 231 24.74 4.74 8.01
CA TYR A 231 24.58 3.61 8.93
C TYR A 231 25.65 2.57 8.71
N LYS A 232 26.18 2.05 9.83
CA LYS A 232 27.16 0.96 9.80
C LYS A 232 26.45 -0.38 9.98
N PRO A 233 26.79 -1.42 9.21
CA PRO A 233 26.19 -2.74 9.34
C PRO A 233 26.22 -3.32 10.76
N GLY A 234 27.27 -2.99 11.55
CA GLY A 234 27.42 -3.48 12.93
C GLY A 234 26.43 -2.86 13.92
N ASP A 235 25.91 -1.67 13.64
CA ASP A 235 25.03 -0.92 14.55
C ASP A 235 23.54 -1.26 14.35
N LEU A 236 23.22 -2.06 13.31
CA LEU A 236 21.84 -2.38 12.96
C LEU A 236 21.26 -3.49 13.84
N PRO A 237 19.94 -3.48 14.07
CA PRO A 237 19.27 -4.63 14.68
C PRO A 237 19.56 -5.93 13.90
N PRO A 238 19.49 -7.09 14.56
CA PRO A 238 19.61 -8.36 13.88
C PRO A 238 18.61 -8.49 12.73
N LEU A 239 19.07 -9.04 11.60
CA LEU A 239 18.19 -9.44 10.52
C LEU A 239 17.35 -10.64 10.96
N ILE A 240 16.14 -10.77 10.43
CA ILE A 240 15.36 -11.99 10.58
C ILE A 240 16.11 -13.10 9.84
N PRO A 241 16.49 -14.20 10.52
CA PRO A 241 17.29 -15.25 9.92
C PRO A 241 16.50 -16.01 8.83
N PRO A 242 17.20 -16.61 7.85
CA PRO A 242 16.58 -17.53 6.92
C PRO A 242 16.02 -18.73 7.70
N GLY A 243 14.70 -18.91 7.66
CA GLY A 243 14.04 -20.06 8.27
C GLY A 243 14.27 -21.34 7.48
N THR A 244 14.41 -22.47 8.18
CA THR A 244 14.58 -23.78 7.55
C THR A 244 13.32 -24.63 7.58
N LYS A 245 12.39 -24.37 8.50
CA LYS A 245 11.14 -25.14 8.64
C LYS A 245 9.93 -24.20 8.63
N GLY A 246 8.87 -24.64 7.96
CA GLY A 246 7.59 -23.93 7.97
C GLY A 246 7.58 -22.63 7.15
N ARG A 247 8.59 -22.40 6.31
CA ARG A 247 8.65 -21.26 5.38
C ARG A 247 8.18 -21.66 3.98
N PRO A 248 7.65 -20.72 3.21
CA PRO A 248 7.33 -20.96 1.80
C PRO A 248 8.57 -21.39 1.00
N ALA A 249 8.38 -22.31 0.06
CA ALA A 249 9.48 -22.87 -0.74
C ALA A 249 10.24 -21.81 -1.57
N TYR A 250 9.59 -20.72 -1.94
CA TYR A 250 10.24 -19.65 -2.70
C TYR A 250 11.38 -18.97 -1.92
N HIS A 251 11.38 -18.96 -0.57
CA HIS A 251 12.50 -18.42 0.20
C HIS A 251 13.81 -19.08 -0.19
N GLN A 252 13.84 -20.41 -0.18
CA GLN A 252 15.04 -21.15 -0.53
C GLN A 252 15.36 -21.02 -2.03
N ALA A 253 14.34 -21.12 -2.88
CA ALA A 253 14.53 -21.04 -4.34
C ALA A 253 15.10 -19.67 -4.78
N ILE A 254 14.63 -18.57 -4.20
CA ILE A 254 15.18 -17.22 -4.46
C ILE A 254 16.62 -17.12 -3.96
N ARG A 255 16.89 -17.60 -2.76
CA ARG A 255 18.25 -17.57 -2.18
C ARG A 255 19.24 -18.32 -3.08
N GLU A 256 18.86 -19.48 -3.60
CA GLU A 256 19.68 -20.25 -4.54
C GLU A 256 19.83 -19.52 -5.89
N LYS A 257 18.73 -19.06 -6.47
CA LYS A 257 18.72 -18.38 -7.79
C LYS A 257 19.59 -17.11 -7.81
N TYR A 258 19.60 -16.36 -6.69
CA TYR A 258 20.42 -15.16 -6.53
C TYR A 258 21.76 -15.41 -5.82
N ARG A 259 22.11 -16.68 -5.56
CA ARG A 259 23.34 -17.05 -4.85
C ARG A 259 23.49 -16.40 -3.47
N LEU A 260 22.35 -16.09 -2.81
CA LEU A 260 22.33 -15.50 -1.47
C LEU A 260 22.79 -16.48 -0.38
N THR A 261 22.85 -17.76 -0.70
CA THR A 261 23.41 -18.81 0.19
C THR A 261 24.94 -18.79 0.23
N GLU A 262 25.59 -18.07 -0.70
CA GLU A 262 27.04 -18.02 -0.87
C GLU A 262 27.63 -16.71 -0.31
N VAL A 263 26.79 -15.78 0.16
CA VAL A 263 27.25 -14.47 0.68
C VAL A 263 27.24 -14.45 2.20
N ASP A 264 28.18 -13.71 2.77
CA ASP A 264 28.24 -13.48 4.21
C ASP A 264 27.07 -12.63 4.69
N ASP A 265 26.64 -12.84 5.93
CA ASP A 265 25.65 -12.01 6.63
C ASP A 265 26.03 -10.51 6.60
N ALA A 266 27.31 -10.21 6.59
CA ALA A 266 27.83 -8.85 6.45
C ALA A 266 27.35 -8.14 5.17
N VAL A 267 27.19 -8.85 4.06
CA VAL A 267 26.67 -8.30 2.80
C VAL A 267 25.19 -7.94 2.93
N LEU A 268 24.40 -8.81 3.53
CA LEU A 268 22.96 -8.55 3.77
C LEU A 268 22.75 -7.40 4.77
N ARG A 269 23.62 -7.32 5.78
CA ARG A 269 23.62 -6.18 6.71
C ARG A 269 24.04 -4.88 6.02
N GLN A 270 24.96 -4.93 5.04
CA GLN A 270 25.29 -3.77 4.21
C GLN A 270 24.11 -3.34 3.33
N VAL A 271 23.35 -4.29 2.75
CA VAL A 271 22.09 -3.99 2.05
C VAL A 271 21.14 -3.23 2.97
N ARG A 272 20.92 -3.73 4.20
CA ARG A 272 20.06 -3.05 5.19
C ARG A 272 20.57 -1.66 5.55
N ALA A 273 21.88 -1.49 5.73
CA ALA A 273 22.48 -0.19 6.06
C ALA A 273 22.24 0.83 4.95
N THR A 274 22.47 0.42 3.70
CA THR A 274 22.21 1.27 2.53
C THR A 274 20.74 1.58 2.36
N TYR A 275 19.87 0.58 2.53
CA TYR A 275 18.40 0.78 2.51
C TYR A 275 17.96 1.82 3.56
N TYR A 276 18.52 1.80 4.77
CA TYR A 276 18.23 2.82 5.78
C TYR A 276 18.76 4.21 5.38
N GLY A 277 19.89 4.26 4.66
CA GLY A 277 20.37 5.50 4.02
C GLY A 277 19.39 6.06 3.00
N GLN A 278 18.83 5.19 2.14
CA GLN A 278 17.78 5.55 1.19
C GLN A 278 16.51 6.06 1.90
N VAL A 279 16.10 5.42 2.99
CA VAL A 279 14.97 5.87 3.84
C VAL A 279 15.23 7.25 4.42
N SER A 280 16.43 7.53 4.92
CA SER A 280 16.77 8.85 5.46
C SER A 280 16.87 9.93 4.37
N TYR A 281 17.27 9.56 3.16
CA TYR A 281 17.20 10.47 2.02
C TYR A 281 15.73 10.80 1.65
N THR A 282 14.86 9.80 1.66
CA THR A 282 13.42 10.00 1.44
C THR A 282 12.79 10.88 2.52
N ASP A 283 13.23 10.74 3.77
CA ASP A 283 12.85 11.64 4.87
C ASP A 283 13.27 13.09 4.60
N TRP A 284 14.49 13.29 4.09
CA TRP A 284 14.94 14.63 3.71
C TRP A 284 14.08 15.24 2.60
N LEU A 285 13.67 14.45 1.57
CA LEU A 285 12.75 14.93 0.53
C LEU A 285 11.39 15.34 1.11
N LEU A 286 10.86 14.56 2.06
CA LEU A 286 9.63 14.93 2.78
C LEU A 286 9.80 16.22 3.57
N GLY A 287 10.95 16.43 4.21
CA GLY A 287 11.29 17.67 4.91
C GLY A 287 11.24 18.90 4.00
N GLU A 288 11.88 18.85 2.83
CA GLU A 288 11.86 19.93 1.82
C GLU A 288 10.41 20.24 1.35
N LEU A 289 9.57 19.20 1.18
CA LEU A 289 8.14 19.36 0.84
C LEU A 289 7.37 20.07 1.97
N MET A 290 7.58 19.66 3.21
CA MET A 290 6.91 20.24 4.37
C MET A 290 7.34 21.69 4.59
N GLU A 291 8.62 22.01 4.43
CA GLU A 291 9.14 23.38 4.49
C GLU A 291 8.52 24.29 3.41
N ALA A 292 8.31 23.77 2.20
CA ALA A 292 7.64 24.51 1.13
C ALA A 292 6.18 24.82 1.48
N LEU A 293 5.46 23.88 2.09
CA LEU A 293 4.09 24.09 2.57
C LEU A 293 4.03 25.15 3.67
N GLU A 294 4.92 25.07 4.65
CA GLU A 294 4.99 26.06 5.74
C GLU A 294 5.36 27.46 5.25
N ARG A 295 6.37 27.58 4.39
CA ARG A 295 6.83 28.85 3.82
C ARG A 295 5.75 29.57 3.00
N THR A 296 4.87 28.81 2.35
CA THR A 296 3.75 29.32 1.56
C THR A 296 2.47 29.50 2.37
N GLY A 297 2.44 29.04 3.63
CA GLY A 297 1.26 29.02 4.50
C GLY A 297 0.17 28.02 4.09
N ARG A 298 0.48 27.13 3.11
CA ARG A 298 -0.45 26.10 2.60
C ARG A 298 -0.53 24.86 3.49
N ASP A 299 0.30 24.76 4.50
CA ASP A 299 0.24 23.71 5.52
C ASP A 299 -1.12 23.67 6.24
N LYS A 300 -1.84 24.81 6.29
CA LYS A 300 -3.12 24.98 6.98
C LYS A 300 -4.32 24.47 6.19
N ASP A 301 -4.23 24.52 4.86
CA ASP A 301 -5.31 24.17 3.93
C ASP A 301 -5.01 22.91 3.11
N THR A 302 -3.92 22.21 3.43
CA THR A 302 -3.46 21.02 2.72
C THR A 302 -3.47 19.78 3.61
N ALA A 303 -4.13 18.74 3.14
CA ALA A 303 -4.00 17.40 3.69
C ALA A 303 -2.74 16.75 3.10
N LEU A 304 -1.79 16.40 3.97
CA LEU A 304 -0.58 15.66 3.62
C LEU A 304 -0.69 14.24 4.18
N VAL A 305 -0.73 13.27 3.27
CA VAL A 305 -0.71 11.84 3.60
C VAL A 305 0.56 11.22 3.04
N VAL A 306 1.19 10.38 3.84
CA VAL A 306 2.38 9.61 3.46
C VAL A 306 2.06 8.12 3.59
N SER A 307 2.38 7.35 2.56
CA SER A 307 2.35 5.88 2.57
C SER A 307 3.34 5.32 1.56
N SER A 308 3.37 3.98 1.40
CA SER A 308 4.17 3.28 0.40
C SER A 308 3.35 2.17 -0.25
N ASP A 309 3.75 1.75 -1.43
CA ASP A 309 3.08 0.67 -2.18
C ASP A 309 3.36 -0.73 -1.63
N HIS A 310 4.51 -0.98 -1.07
CA HIS A 310 4.91 -2.19 -0.35
C HIS A 310 6.25 -1.95 0.37
N GLY A 311 6.75 -2.96 1.06
CA GLY A 311 8.07 -2.93 1.68
C GLY A 311 9.11 -3.77 0.91
N ASP A 312 10.22 -4.10 1.59
CA ASP A 312 11.41 -4.77 1.07
C ASP A 312 11.91 -5.80 2.09
N TYR A 313 12.43 -6.91 1.66
CA TYR A 313 13.13 -7.84 2.56
C TYR A 313 14.37 -7.20 3.17
N ALA A 314 15.13 -6.46 2.40
CA ALA A 314 16.35 -5.74 2.83
C ALA A 314 17.25 -6.56 3.75
N GLY A 315 17.46 -7.83 3.43
CA GLY A 315 18.28 -8.79 4.17
C GLY A 315 17.50 -9.73 5.10
N ASP A 316 16.27 -9.42 5.49
CA ASP A 316 15.45 -10.33 6.30
C ASP A 316 15.20 -11.65 5.55
N TYR A 317 15.14 -12.75 6.30
CA TYR A 317 15.00 -14.10 5.76
C TYR A 317 16.15 -14.52 4.82
N GLY A 318 17.25 -13.77 4.79
CA GLY A 318 18.32 -13.94 3.81
C GLY A 318 17.91 -13.56 2.39
N LEU A 319 16.93 -12.65 2.25
CA LEU A 319 16.35 -12.20 1.00
C LEU A 319 16.56 -10.70 0.79
N VAL A 320 16.43 -10.26 -0.45
CA VAL A 320 16.52 -8.86 -0.86
C VAL A 320 15.40 -8.52 -1.82
N GLU A 321 15.00 -7.24 -1.84
CA GLU A 321 13.94 -6.75 -2.71
C GLU A 321 12.59 -7.45 -2.38
N LYS A 322 11.63 -7.54 -3.26
CA LYS A 322 10.30 -8.16 -3.07
C LYS A 322 10.13 -9.44 -3.87
N TRP A 323 9.06 -10.19 -3.61
CA TRP A 323 8.64 -11.36 -4.38
C TRP A 323 7.14 -11.35 -4.66
N HIS A 324 6.73 -11.79 -5.86
CA HIS A 324 5.31 -11.80 -6.26
C HIS A 324 4.40 -12.62 -5.35
N GLY A 325 4.91 -13.68 -4.76
CA GLY A 325 4.19 -14.52 -3.81
C GLY A 325 4.47 -14.19 -2.35
N GLY A 326 5.24 -13.12 -2.06
CA GLY A 326 5.64 -12.72 -0.71
C GLY A 326 4.48 -12.08 0.06
N LEU A 327 4.24 -12.55 1.28
CA LEU A 327 3.18 -12.03 2.16
C LEU A 327 3.72 -11.74 3.57
N GLU A 328 5.03 -11.69 3.73
CA GLU A 328 5.70 -11.35 4.98
C GLU A 328 5.39 -9.91 5.39
N THR A 329 5.40 -9.68 6.70
CA THR A 329 5.11 -8.35 7.27
C THR A 329 6.06 -7.27 6.74
N CYS A 330 7.33 -7.59 6.47
CA CYS A 330 8.28 -6.63 5.90
C CYS A 330 7.94 -6.16 4.48
N LEU A 331 7.11 -6.91 3.75
CA LEU A 331 6.62 -6.54 2.41
C LEU A 331 5.25 -5.85 2.45
N THR A 332 4.40 -6.23 3.41
CA THR A 332 2.99 -5.84 3.41
C THR A 332 2.66 -4.70 4.35
N HIS A 333 3.45 -4.49 5.41
CA HIS A 333 3.26 -3.43 6.39
C HIS A 333 4.00 -2.17 5.97
N VAL A 334 3.24 -1.15 5.57
CA VAL A 334 3.76 0.12 5.08
C VAL A 334 3.44 1.26 6.04
N PRO A 335 4.20 2.36 6.03
CA PRO A 335 3.83 3.54 6.81
C PRO A 335 2.51 4.13 6.30
N MET A 336 1.72 4.68 7.20
CA MET A 336 0.54 5.49 6.89
C MET A 336 0.45 6.59 7.93
N ILE A 337 0.71 7.83 7.52
CA ILE A 337 0.69 9.02 8.39
C ILE A 337 -0.11 10.10 7.67
N GLY A 338 -1.10 10.69 8.35
CA GLY A 338 -1.92 11.74 7.76
C GLY A 338 -2.04 12.97 8.66
N ARG A 339 -1.70 14.14 8.12
CA ARG A 339 -2.02 15.45 8.68
C ARG A 339 -3.07 16.10 7.79
N VAL A 340 -4.24 16.36 8.32
CA VAL A 340 -5.37 16.90 7.55
C VAL A 340 -5.95 18.15 8.24
N PRO A 341 -6.50 19.13 7.49
CA PRO A 341 -7.20 20.26 8.07
C PRO A 341 -8.31 19.82 9.01
N GLY A 342 -8.29 20.33 10.25
CA GLY A 342 -9.24 19.93 11.29
C GLY A 342 -9.00 18.52 11.87
N GLY A 343 -7.88 17.90 11.55
CA GLY A 343 -7.43 16.62 12.13
C GLY A 343 -6.81 16.79 13.51
N VAL A 344 -6.55 15.66 14.18
CA VAL A 344 -5.89 15.63 15.48
C VAL A 344 -4.40 15.38 15.34
N ALA A 345 -3.61 16.00 16.23
CA ALA A 345 -2.16 15.84 16.25
C ALA A 345 -1.72 14.75 17.25
N GLY A 346 -0.60 14.09 16.96
CA GLY A 346 0.06 13.14 17.86
C GLY A 346 -0.71 11.86 18.14
N LYS A 347 -1.73 11.54 17.35
CA LYS A 347 -2.53 10.32 17.54
C LYS A 347 -1.87 9.11 16.92
N VAL A 348 -1.98 7.98 17.61
CA VAL A 348 -1.71 6.65 17.07
C VAL A 348 -3.02 5.89 16.92
N ALA A 349 -3.38 5.56 15.68
CA ALA A 349 -4.51 4.68 15.37
C ALA A 349 -4.00 3.23 15.31
N THR A 350 -4.44 2.38 16.24
CA THR A 350 -3.94 1.01 16.40
C THR A 350 -4.73 -0.05 15.62
N GLY A 351 -5.93 0.29 15.12
CA GLY A 351 -6.75 -0.60 14.29
C GLY A 351 -6.06 -0.98 12.97
N MET A 352 -6.48 -2.10 12.38
CA MET A 352 -6.04 -2.46 11.03
C MET A 352 -6.51 -1.40 10.03
N THR A 353 -5.62 -1.04 9.14
CA THR A 353 -5.84 -0.08 8.05
C THR A 353 -5.28 -0.71 6.77
N GLU A 354 -5.85 -0.37 5.64
CA GLU A 354 -5.43 -0.91 4.37
C GLU A 354 -5.07 0.24 3.42
N LEU A 355 -4.09 0.04 2.54
CA LEU A 355 -3.56 1.10 1.68
C LEU A 355 -4.66 1.73 0.79
N TYR A 356 -5.60 0.94 0.29
CA TYR A 356 -6.68 1.45 -0.56
C TYR A 356 -7.66 2.38 0.18
N ASP A 357 -7.56 2.50 1.53
CA ASP A 357 -8.34 3.45 2.33
C ASP A 357 -8.01 4.92 1.98
N VAL A 358 -6.91 5.14 1.26
CA VAL A 358 -6.55 6.45 0.69
C VAL A 358 -7.66 6.97 -0.22
N LEU A 359 -8.25 6.12 -1.08
CA LEU A 359 -9.33 6.53 -2.01
C LEU A 359 -10.50 7.21 -1.28
N PRO A 360 -11.26 6.52 -0.42
CA PRO A 360 -12.43 7.14 0.23
C PRO A 360 -12.03 8.25 1.22
N THR A 361 -10.81 8.22 1.76
CA THR A 361 -10.32 9.30 2.63
C THR A 361 -10.12 10.60 1.84
N PHE A 362 -9.51 10.54 0.65
CA PHE A 362 -9.33 11.71 -0.19
C PHE A 362 -10.65 12.22 -0.76
N LEU A 363 -11.57 11.32 -1.10
CA LEU A 363 -12.91 11.71 -1.52
C LEU A 363 -13.69 12.41 -0.38
N ASP A 364 -13.63 11.87 0.84
CA ASP A 364 -14.26 12.50 2.02
C ASP A 364 -13.68 13.90 2.30
N LEU A 365 -12.35 14.08 2.20
CA LEU A 365 -11.68 15.37 2.34
C LEU A 365 -12.14 16.35 1.25
N ALA A 366 -12.34 15.87 0.04
CA ALA A 366 -12.85 16.67 -1.08
C ALA A 366 -14.38 16.92 -1.02
N GLY A 367 -15.10 16.32 -0.06
CA GLY A 367 -16.55 16.36 0.03
C GLY A 367 -17.26 15.64 -1.12
N LEU A 368 -16.66 14.54 -1.59
CA LEU A 368 -17.12 13.74 -2.73
C LEU A 368 -17.49 12.33 -2.28
N SER A 369 -18.30 11.68 -3.08
CA SER A 369 -18.57 10.23 -2.97
C SER A 369 -17.85 9.48 -4.07
N SER A 370 -17.58 8.19 -3.85
CA SER A 370 -17.05 7.32 -4.90
C SER A 370 -18.01 7.24 -6.09
N THR A 371 -17.45 7.25 -7.29
CA THR A 371 -18.19 7.08 -8.55
C THR A 371 -18.36 5.62 -8.94
N HIS A 372 -17.80 4.69 -8.17
CA HIS A 372 -17.86 3.25 -8.40
C HIS A 372 -17.89 2.49 -7.08
N THR A 373 -18.30 1.22 -7.14
CA THR A 373 -18.23 0.30 -6.01
C THR A 373 -16.78 0.03 -5.62
N ASN A 374 -16.46 0.17 -4.34
CA ASN A 374 -15.15 -0.18 -3.78
C ASN A 374 -15.29 -0.77 -2.37
N PHE A 375 -14.22 -1.36 -1.85
CA PHE A 375 -14.21 -2.06 -0.55
C PHE A 375 -13.35 -1.37 0.50
N ALA A 376 -12.81 -0.20 0.19
CA ALA A 376 -11.99 0.60 1.07
C ALA A 376 -12.82 1.34 2.14
N ARG A 377 -12.18 1.71 3.24
CA ARG A 377 -12.80 2.45 4.35
C ARG A 377 -12.09 3.78 4.59
N SER A 378 -12.84 4.85 4.68
CA SER A 378 -12.27 6.15 5.00
C SER A 378 -11.59 6.16 6.37
N MET A 379 -10.39 6.72 6.43
CA MET A 379 -9.62 6.95 7.64
C MET A 379 -10.05 8.23 8.40
N MET A 380 -11.00 9.01 7.85
CA MET A 380 -11.43 10.29 8.45
C MET A 380 -11.90 10.18 9.90
N PRO A 381 -12.58 9.10 10.35
CA PRO A 381 -12.90 8.96 11.77
C PRO A 381 -11.67 9.01 12.67
N GLN A 382 -10.59 8.25 12.30
CA GLN A 382 -9.34 8.22 13.08
C GLN A 382 -8.57 9.54 12.96
N LEU A 383 -8.49 10.12 11.77
CA LEU A 383 -7.85 11.42 11.52
C LEU A 383 -8.50 12.56 12.33
N ARG A 384 -9.78 12.42 12.69
CA ARG A 384 -10.54 13.35 13.55
C ARG A 384 -10.61 12.93 15.02
N GLY A 385 -9.79 11.98 15.46
CA GLY A 385 -9.70 11.58 16.87
C GLY A 385 -10.60 10.41 17.27
N GLY A 386 -11.46 9.91 16.39
CA GLY A 386 -12.32 8.76 16.64
C GLY A 386 -11.54 7.44 16.73
N GLN A 387 -12.17 6.42 17.26
CA GLN A 387 -11.61 5.06 17.29
C GLN A 387 -11.79 4.38 15.92
N GLY A 388 -10.86 3.52 15.57
CA GLY A 388 -11.03 2.60 14.45
C GLY A 388 -11.94 1.43 14.82
N ASP A 389 -12.23 0.58 13.85
CA ASP A 389 -12.92 -0.69 14.07
C ASP A 389 -11.92 -1.71 14.67
N PRO A 390 -12.07 -2.14 15.94
CA PRO A 390 -11.13 -3.07 16.58
C PRO A 390 -11.17 -4.46 15.94
N ASP A 391 -12.29 -4.83 15.31
CA ASP A 391 -12.49 -6.15 14.70
C ASP A 391 -12.06 -6.19 13.23
N ARG A 392 -11.61 -5.07 12.69
CA ARG A 392 -11.15 -5.01 11.32
C ARG A 392 -9.93 -5.92 11.11
N ALA A 393 -9.95 -6.69 10.02
CA ALA A 393 -8.77 -7.35 9.49
C ALA A 393 -8.26 -6.63 8.25
N ALA A 394 -6.99 -6.82 7.94
CA ALA A 394 -6.40 -6.45 6.67
C ALA A 394 -6.20 -7.68 5.80
N PHE A 395 -6.42 -7.52 4.49
CA PHE A 395 -6.31 -8.59 3.51
C PHE A 395 -5.27 -8.24 2.45
N THR A 396 -4.39 -9.19 2.16
CA THR A 396 -3.36 -9.03 1.12
C THR A 396 -3.41 -10.24 0.20
N GLU A 397 -3.40 -10.00 -1.10
CA GLU A 397 -3.29 -11.02 -2.13
C GLU A 397 -1.89 -10.99 -2.75
N ALA A 398 -1.43 -12.11 -3.27
CA ALA A 398 -0.15 -12.19 -3.95
C ALA A 398 -0.15 -13.31 -5.00
N GLY A 399 0.80 -13.23 -5.92
CA GLY A 399 1.05 -14.29 -6.88
C GLY A 399 0.11 -14.30 -8.07
N MET A 400 0.36 -15.26 -8.95
CA MET A 400 -0.27 -15.40 -10.26
C MET A 400 -0.93 -16.77 -10.39
N ASN A 401 -1.85 -16.91 -11.32
CA ASN A 401 -2.40 -18.21 -11.65
C ASN A 401 -1.32 -19.08 -12.32
N VAL A 402 -1.03 -20.24 -11.75
CA VAL A 402 0.02 -21.14 -12.24
C VAL A 402 -0.24 -21.71 -13.64
N TYR A 403 -1.44 -21.62 -14.14
CA TYR A 403 -1.84 -22.04 -15.49
C TYR A 403 -1.70 -20.95 -16.55
N GLU A 404 -1.37 -19.72 -16.13
CA GLU A 404 -1.16 -18.59 -17.04
C GLU A 404 0.34 -18.49 -17.43
N PRO A 405 0.65 -17.94 -18.63
CA PRO A 405 2.03 -17.66 -19.01
C PRO A 405 2.67 -16.65 -18.05
N GLN A 406 3.63 -17.10 -17.25
CA GLN A 406 4.26 -16.26 -16.22
C GLN A 406 5.10 -15.11 -16.83
N ALA A 407 5.59 -15.28 -18.05
CA ALA A 407 6.35 -14.23 -18.75
C ALA A 407 5.51 -13.01 -19.14
N PHE A 408 4.19 -13.11 -19.12
CA PHE A 408 3.28 -12.04 -19.51
C PHE A 408 3.39 -10.80 -18.63
N ASP A 409 3.54 -11.01 -17.31
CA ASP A 409 3.54 -9.94 -16.31
C ASP A 409 4.91 -9.69 -15.69
N SER A 410 5.97 -10.30 -16.21
CA SER A 410 7.30 -10.21 -15.61
C SER A 410 8.28 -9.53 -16.57
N PRO A 411 9.00 -8.49 -16.10
CA PRO A 411 10.05 -7.86 -16.91
C PRO A 411 11.14 -8.89 -17.27
N SER A 412 11.52 -8.96 -18.54
CA SER A 412 12.51 -9.91 -19.04
C SER A 412 13.97 -9.50 -18.80
N GLY A 413 14.21 -8.38 -18.09
CA GLY A 413 15.56 -7.83 -17.93
C GLY A 413 15.83 -7.11 -16.61
N GLY A 414 17.08 -6.70 -16.43
CA GLY A 414 17.51 -5.89 -15.28
C GLY A 414 17.39 -6.61 -13.94
N LEU A 415 16.96 -5.88 -12.93
CA LEU A 415 16.81 -6.33 -11.54
C LEU A 415 15.91 -7.58 -11.39
N TYR A 416 14.90 -7.71 -12.24
CA TYR A 416 13.89 -8.77 -12.16
C TYR A 416 14.18 -10.02 -13.00
N ALA A 417 15.20 -10.01 -13.84
CA ALA A 417 15.48 -11.11 -14.78
C ALA A 417 15.53 -12.48 -14.10
N ARG A 418 16.26 -12.59 -12.97
CA ARG A 418 16.39 -13.86 -12.24
C ARG A 418 15.08 -14.33 -11.60
N LYS A 419 14.28 -13.39 -11.09
CA LYS A 419 12.95 -13.70 -10.52
C LYS A 419 11.99 -14.16 -11.61
N SER A 420 12.02 -13.51 -12.78
CA SER A 420 11.21 -13.90 -13.94
C SER A 420 11.60 -15.27 -14.49
N GLU A 421 12.90 -15.57 -14.54
CA GLU A 421 13.41 -16.90 -14.89
C GLU A 421 12.89 -17.94 -13.89
N LEU A 422 13.03 -17.68 -12.57
CA LEU A 422 12.56 -18.60 -11.53
C LEU A 422 11.05 -18.83 -11.60
N ALA A 423 10.27 -17.78 -11.82
CA ALA A 423 8.82 -17.87 -11.98
C ALA A 423 8.42 -18.72 -13.19
N ALA A 424 9.14 -18.60 -14.31
CA ALA A 424 8.90 -19.39 -15.50
C ALA A 424 9.33 -20.86 -15.33
N GLU A 425 10.45 -21.11 -14.64
CA GLU A 425 10.96 -22.46 -14.35
C GLU A 425 10.09 -23.20 -13.33
N GLN A 426 9.56 -22.50 -12.34
CA GLN A 426 8.82 -23.05 -11.22
C GLN A 426 7.57 -22.23 -10.89
N PRO A 427 6.51 -22.28 -11.72
CA PRO A 427 5.32 -21.43 -11.56
C PRO A 427 4.62 -21.57 -10.20
N ALA A 428 4.74 -22.73 -9.55
CA ALA A 428 4.17 -22.94 -8.21
C ALA A 428 4.73 -21.98 -7.15
N LEU A 429 5.96 -21.48 -7.32
CA LEU A 429 6.59 -20.54 -6.37
C LEU A 429 5.97 -19.13 -6.43
N VAL A 430 5.31 -18.79 -7.53
CA VAL A 430 4.56 -17.55 -7.71
C VAL A 430 3.05 -17.79 -7.73
N GLY A 431 2.61 -18.97 -7.32
CA GLY A 431 1.19 -19.33 -7.24
C GLY A 431 0.42 -18.36 -6.34
N ARG A 432 -0.87 -18.16 -6.65
CA ARG A 432 -1.74 -17.28 -5.86
C ARG A 432 -1.73 -17.64 -4.39
N ALA A 433 -1.68 -16.62 -3.57
CA ALA A 433 -1.80 -16.70 -2.13
C ALA A 433 -2.60 -15.52 -1.60
N ALA A 434 -3.20 -15.69 -0.44
CA ALA A 434 -3.87 -14.59 0.23
C ALA A 434 -3.69 -14.69 1.73
N SER A 435 -3.63 -13.55 2.39
CA SER A 435 -3.53 -13.47 3.84
C SER A 435 -4.67 -12.67 4.46
N VAL A 436 -5.04 -13.05 5.66
CA VAL A 436 -5.84 -12.26 6.59
C VAL A 436 -5.02 -11.96 7.83
N ARG A 437 -4.93 -10.67 8.20
CA ARG A 437 -4.25 -10.19 9.39
C ARG A 437 -5.22 -9.54 10.35
N THR A 438 -5.18 -9.99 11.59
CA THR A 438 -5.86 -9.39 12.74
C THR A 438 -4.84 -8.71 13.65
N GLN A 439 -5.28 -8.13 14.75
CA GLN A 439 -4.37 -7.58 15.77
C GLN A 439 -3.40 -8.66 16.31
N ARG A 440 -3.85 -9.90 16.41
CA ARG A 440 -3.08 -10.99 17.00
C ARG A 440 -2.53 -12.00 16.00
N TYR A 441 -3.29 -12.37 14.98
CA TYR A 441 -2.93 -13.49 14.12
C TYR A 441 -2.73 -13.07 12.67
N THR A 442 -1.79 -13.75 12.00
CA THR A 442 -1.65 -13.77 10.55
C THR A 442 -1.96 -15.18 10.05
N PHE A 443 -2.86 -15.32 9.10
CA PHE A 443 -3.07 -16.57 8.38
C PHE A 443 -2.84 -16.33 6.88
N VAL A 444 -2.10 -17.24 6.24
CA VAL A 444 -1.81 -17.22 4.80
C VAL A 444 -2.27 -18.52 4.17
N GLN A 445 -3.17 -18.42 3.20
CA GLN A 445 -3.57 -19.54 2.36
C GLN A 445 -2.72 -19.59 1.10
N ARG A 446 -2.06 -20.75 0.86
CA ARG A 446 -1.26 -21.02 -0.35
C ARG A 446 -1.70 -22.34 -0.99
N PRO A 447 -2.55 -22.30 -2.05
CA PRO A 447 -3.02 -23.53 -2.72
C PRO A 447 -1.89 -24.40 -3.31
N GLN A 448 -0.80 -23.79 -3.77
CA GLN A 448 0.37 -24.46 -4.38
C GLN A 448 1.56 -24.60 -3.43
N GLY A 449 1.37 -24.38 -2.13
CA GLY A 449 2.47 -24.38 -1.19
C GLY A 449 2.04 -24.59 0.26
N LEU A 450 2.96 -24.36 1.16
CA LEU A 450 2.70 -24.42 2.59
C LEU A 450 1.92 -23.19 3.04
N SER A 451 0.72 -23.38 3.58
CA SER A 451 -0.05 -22.35 4.28
C SER A 451 0.61 -21.98 5.60
N GLU A 452 0.29 -20.82 6.14
CA GLU A 452 1.00 -20.27 7.30
C GLU A 452 0.00 -19.72 8.32
N LEU A 453 0.32 -19.92 9.60
CA LEU A 453 -0.41 -19.33 10.72
C LEU A 453 0.60 -18.84 11.76
N TYR A 454 0.48 -17.59 12.20
CA TYR A 454 1.37 -16.97 13.18
C TYR A 454 0.57 -16.25 14.27
N ASP A 455 1.03 -16.36 15.53
CA ASP A 455 0.56 -15.52 16.64
C ASP A 455 1.50 -14.32 16.78
N ARG A 456 1.13 -13.17 16.25
CA ARG A 456 1.95 -11.95 16.21
C ARG A 456 2.26 -11.35 17.59
N GLN A 457 1.50 -11.69 18.60
CA GLN A 457 1.78 -11.25 19.97
C GLN A 457 2.87 -12.10 20.63
N ALA A 458 2.83 -13.41 20.41
CA ALA A 458 3.83 -14.33 20.94
C ALA A 458 5.09 -14.39 20.06
N ASP A 459 4.95 -14.17 18.76
CA ASP A 459 5.98 -14.25 17.74
C ASP A 459 5.87 -13.06 16.75
N PRO A 460 6.29 -11.86 17.16
CA PRO A 460 6.17 -10.66 16.32
C PRO A 460 6.93 -10.72 14.98
N GLN A 461 7.93 -11.58 14.86
CA GLN A 461 8.72 -11.81 13.66
C GLN A 461 8.15 -12.90 12.76
N GLU A 462 7.03 -13.53 13.17
CA GLU A 462 6.37 -14.60 12.42
C GLU A 462 7.34 -15.74 12.04
N LEU A 463 8.16 -16.22 13.00
CA LEU A 463 9.17 -17.26 12.80
C LEU A 463 8.62 -18.67 12.93
N ASN A 464 7.59 -18.87 13.75
CA ASN A 464 7.05 -20.17 14.12
C ASN A 464 5.70 -20.41 13.44
N ASN A 465 5.70 -21.16 12.36
CA ASN A 465 4.47 -21.51 11.65
C ASN A 465 3.64 -22.50 12.48
N LEU A 466 2.45 -22.09 12.89
CA LEU A 466 1.51 -22.83 13.73
C LEU A 466 0.48 -23.63 12.92
N ILE A 467 0.59 -23.62 11.57
CA ILE A 467 -0.37 -24.28 10.68
C ILE A 467 -0.52 -25.77 11.05
N GLY A 468 -1.74 -26.26 11.11
CA GLY A 468 -2.05 -27.66 11.42
C GLY A 468 -1.83 -28.08 12.87
N GLN A 469 -1.41 -27.18 13.78
CA GLN A 469 -1.27 -27.49 15.20
C GLN A 469 -2.65 -27.60 15.87
N ARG A 470 -2.91 -28.70 16.59
CA ARG A 470 -4.20 -28.96 17.27
C ARG A 470 -4.62 -27.84 18.23
N SER A 471 -3.64 -27.25 18.93
CA SER A 471 -3.88 -26.13 19.85
C SER A 471 -4.43 -24.87 19.18
N HIS A 472 -4.19 -24.71 17.88
CA HIS A 472 -4.58 -23.53 17.08
C HIS A 472 -5.65 -23.85 16.02
N ALA A 473 -6.21 -25.07 16.02
CA ALA A 473 -7.18 -25.49 14.99
C ALA A 473 -8.39 -24.56 14.89
N ARG A 474 -8.97 -24.14 16.04
CA ARG A 474 -10.13 -23.23 16.05
C ARG A 474 -9.79 -21.85 15.47
N VAL A 475 -8.59 -21.34 15.77
CA VAL A 475 -8.12 -20.04 15.24
C VAL A 475 -7.91 -20.17 13.74
N GLN A 476 -7.28 -21.24 13.27
CA GLN A 476 -7.10 -21.52 11.86
C GLN A 476 -8.45 -21.56 11.13
N ASP A 477 -9.40 -22.35 11.59
CA ASP A 477 -10.74 -22.47 10.99
C ASP A 477 -11.47 -21.13 10.92
N ALA A 478 -11.34 -20.30 11.96
CA ALA A 478 -11.97 -18.98 12.01
C ALA A 478 -11.35 -18.01 10.96
N LEU A 479 -10.02 -18.04 10.82
CA LEU A 479 -9.32 -17.18 9.86
C LEU A 479 -9.50 -17.63 8.42
N GLU A 480 -9.52 -18.95 8.17
CA GLU A 480 -9.86 -19.52 6.85
C GLU A 480 -11.25 -19.09 6.41
N ARG A 481 -12.24 -19.20 7.30
CA ARG A 481 -13.61 -18.74 7.02
C ARG A 481 -13.66 -17.25 6.75
N ARG A 482 -12.97 -16.44 7.57
CA ARG A 482 -12.92 -14.99 7.39
C ARG A 482 -12.30 -14.60 6.04
N LEU A 483 -11.27 -15.30 5.61
CA LEU A 483 -10.63 -15.10 4.31
C LEU A 483 -11.58 -15.49 3.17
N LEU A 484 -12.27 -16.62 3.30
CA LEU A 484 -13.28 -17.08 2.32
C LEU A 484 -14.44 -16.08 2.21
N ASP A 485 -14.97 -15.61 3.33
CA ASP A 485 -16.04 -14.61 3.37
C ASP A 485 -15.62 -13.32 2.68
N TRP A 486 -14.38 -12.88 2.92
CA TRP A 486 -13.84 -11.71 2.24
C TRP A 486 -13.79 -11.92 0.72
N TYR A 487 -13.27 -13.06 0.25
CA TYR A 487 -13.23 -13.36 -1.18
C TYR A 487 -14.64 -13.39 -1.81
N ILE A 488 -15.59 -14.07 -1.17
CA ILE A 488 -16.97 -14.15 -1.67
C ILE A 488 -17.57 -12.75 -1.81
N ASN A 489 -17.31 -11.86 -0.84
CA ASN A 489 -17.88 -10.51 -0.81
C ASN A 489 -17.17 -9.51 -1.74
N THR A 490 -15.91 -9.75 -2.10
CA THR A 490 -15.10 -8.78 -2.86
C THR A 490 -14.76 -9.23 -4.27
N THR A 491 -14.92 -10.51 -4.61
CA THR A 491 -14.72 -11.02 -5.97
C THR A 491 -15.95 -10.76 -6.84
N GLY A 492 -15.70 -10.66 -8.13
CA GLY A 492 -16.71 -10.40 -9.14
C GLY A 492 -16.47 -9.07 -9.84
N VAL A 493 -17.29 -8.77 -10.84
CA VAL A 493 -17.22 -7.53 -11.60
C VAL A 493 -18.04 -6.46 -10.89
N PRO A 494 -17.43 -5.45 -10.27
CA PRO A 494 -18.16 -4.33 -9.69
C PRO A 494 -19.01 -3.64 -10.76
N ALA A 495 -20.12 -3.02 -10.37
CA ALA A 495 -20.87 -2.16 -11.25
C ALA A 495 -20.01 -0.93 -11.60
N ASP A 496 -19.77 -0.70 -12.88
CA ASP A 496 -19.04 0.42 -13.43
C ASP A 496 -19.66 0.93 -14.73
N THR A 497 -19.06 1.93 -15.35
CA THR A 497 -19.56 2.53 -16.60
C THR A 497 -19.54 1.58 -17.80
N ARG A 498 -18.72 0.51 -17.77
CA ARG A 498 -18.65 -0.52 -18.83
C ARG A 498 -19.74 -1.56 -18.70
N ASN A 499 -20.20 -1.77 -17.48
CA ASN A 499 -21.15 -2.81 -17.13
C ASN A 499 -22.21 -2.24 -16.19
N SER A 500 -22.93 -1.24 -16.67
CA SER A 500 -24.04 -0.63 -15.93
C SER A 500 -25.13 -1.68 -15.68
N ARG A 501 -25.45 -1.90 -14.42
CA ARG A 501 -26.50 -2.82 -13.95
C ARG A 501 -27.58 -2.07 -13.19
N ASP A 502 -27.59 -0.73 -13.27
CA ASP A 502 -28.46 0.15 -12.47
C ASP A 502 -28.32 -0.09 -10.95
N VAL A 503 -27.15 -0.54 -10.51
CA VAL A 503 -26.85 -0.77 -9.11
C VAL A 503 -26.26 0.51 -8.52
N PRO A 504 -26.79 1.02 -7.40
CA PRO A 504 -26.21 2.18 -6.72
C PRO A 504 -24.76 1.89 -6.31
N ASN A 505 -23.89 2.86 -6.49
CA ASN A 505 -22.54 2.79 -5.93
C ASN A 505 -22.60 2.70 -4.41
N PHE A 506 -21.77 1.85 -3.83
CA PHE A 506 -21.61 1.77 -2.39
C PHE A 506 -20.12 1.73 -2.02
N THR A 507 -19.80 2.30 -0.88
CA THR A 507 -18.47 2.18 -0.27
C THR A 507 -18.57 1.11 0.80
N ALA A 508 -17.79 0.05 0.64
CA ALA A 508 -17.76 -1.04 1.61
C ALA A 508 -17.05 -0.58 2.90
N PRO A 509 -17.03 -1.38 3.92
CA PRO A 509 -17.34 -2.78 3.86
C PRO A 509 -18.76 -3.06 4.32
N LEU A 510 -19.41 -3.87 3.57
CA LEU A 510 -20.51 -4.62 4.11
C LEU A 510 -19.92 -5.69 5.05
N ALA A 511 -19.54 -5.29 6.26
CA ALA A 511 -19.20 -6.28 7.26
C ALA A 511 -20.48 -7.10 7.52
N PRO A 512 -20.44 -8.43 7.38
CA PRO A 512 -21.52 -9.26 7.92
C PRO A 512 -21.55 -9.02 9.43
N LYS A 513 -22.58 -8.35 9.93
CA LYS A 513 -22.75 -8.08 11.36
C LYS A 513 -23.02 -9.33 12.19
N ALA A 514 -23.24 -10.51 11.57
CA ALA A 514 -23.82 -11.64 12.27
C ALA A 514 -22.83 -12.56 12.98
N ASP A 515 -21.58 -12.68 12.52
CA ASP A 515 -20.65 -13.67 13.07
C ASP A 515 -19.34 -13.10 13.59
N SER A 516 -19.14 -11.77 13.56
CA SER A 516 -17.93 -11.14 14.06
C SER A 516 -17.69 -11.43 15.54
N ALA A 517 -18.73 -11.37 16.37
CA ALA A 517 -18.60 -11.59 17.79
C ALA A 517 -18.14 -13.02 18.16
N ALA A 518 -18.62 -14.04 17.44
CA ALA A 518 -18.19 -15.41 17.66
C ALA A 518 -16.77 -15.65 17.16
N THR A 519 -16.43 -15.11 16.01
CA THR A 519 -15.07 -15.22 15.42
C THR A 519 -14.06 -14.41 16.23
N THR A 520 -14.40 -13.20 16.64
CA THR A 520 -13.55 -12.35 17.48
C THR A 520 -13.31 -12.99 18.84
N ALA A 521 -14.34 -13.56 19.48
CA ALA A 521 -14.20 -14.28 20.75
C ALA A 521 -13.28 -15.51 20.69
N ILE A 522 -13.10 -16.11 19.49
CA ILE A 522 -12.14 -17.18 19.26
C ILE A 522 -10.72 -16.65 19.07
N LEU A 523 -10.59 -15.50 18.42
CA LEU A 523 -9.30 -14.90 18.06
C LEU A 523 -8.64 -14.15 19.23
N ASP A 524 -9.42 -13.72 20.22
CA ASP A 524 -8.94 -12.97 21.42
C ASP A 524 -8.62 -13.88 22.62
N LYS A 525 -8.93 -15.18 22.54
CA LYS A 525 -8.57 -16.19 23.53
C LYS A 525 -7.30 -16.96 23.13
#